data_de5cfd2e7f53ad3ced24d94d8997889b
#
_entry.id   de5cfd2e7f53ad3ced24d94d8997889b
#
_cell.length_a   1.000
_cell.length_b   1.000
_cell.length_c   1.000
_cell.angle_alpha   90.00
_cell.angle_beta   90.00
_cell.angle_gamma   90.00
#
_symmetry.space_group_name_H-M   'P 1'
#
loop_
_entity.id
_entity.type
_entity.pdbx_description
1 polymer ?
#
loop_
_entity_poly.entity_id
_entity_poly.type
_entity_poly.pdbx_seq_one_letter_code
_entity_poly.pdbx_strand_id
1 'polypeptide(L)'
;MIKFHLAEDTIDRQDMDRLIDWLKTYPWLTQGKLTAEFEEKWSDWLGTEFSLSCNSGSSANLLMYYTLLLSGKLKNKKVIVPSACWSTTVAPAIQFGFEPILCEADPETFALDLDHLAALLKEYEPSTVVLVHVLGVPHKMDQMLALKKKYGFFLLEDACTAIGTSTLGKKAGTFGDMSSFSFFFGHQISTIEGGMVSTNNKEFYDLLSMIRSHGWSKDLNPETHQAMIEEHQVNDFHNPFVFYVPGFNLRSTDLNAFIGLGQIDKLDQIVQKRHDNHVLYQNFLGEKFCTQRWDDPAAKISSISFGLLAESSEHRQAIVSALVENGIETRLFSAGNIGLHPFWIKRYGKRSFPFADQIYHRGFFLPNHPSLKPEDIEFISQVVLEVVCAQKS
;
A
#
# COMPACT_ATOMS: atom_id res chain seq x y z
N MET A 1 -5.82 -16.64 25.62
CA MET A 1 -6.87 -15.89 24.87
C MET A 1 -6.26 -14.58 24.41
N ILE A 2 -6.44 -14.21 23.14
CA ILE A 2 -5.91 -12.94 22.59
C ILE A 2 -6.67 -11.79 23.25
N LYS A 3 -5.92 -10.80 23.74
CA LYS A 3 -6.44 -9.57 24.34
C LYS A 3 -6.24 -8.36 23.42
N PHE A 4 -5.13 -8.36 22.67
CA PHE A 4 -4.75 -7.28 21.75
C PHE A 4 -4.54 -7.88 20.37
N HIS A 5 -5.51 -7.68 19.51
CA HIS A 5 -5.43 -8.10 18.12
C HIS A 5 -4.47 -7.20 17.33
N LEU A 6 -3.84 -7.75 16.32
CA LEU A 6 -2.93 -6.99 15.45
C LEU A 6 -3.67 -5.95 14.62
N ALA A 7 -4.90 -6.28 14.24
CA ALA A 7 -5.80 -5.38 13.53
C ALA A 7 -7.22 -5.54 14.07
N GLU A 8 -7.97 -4.46 14.04
CA GLU A 8 -9.41 -4.44 14.30
C GLU A 8 -10.14 -3.76 13.16
N ASP A 9 -11.36 -4.22 12.89
CA ASP A 9 -12.19 -3.66 11.84
C ASP A 9 -12.62 -2.23 12.22
N THR A 10 -12.55 -1.33 11.25
CA THR A 10 -13.02 0.05 11.38
C THR A 10 -14.50 0.20 11.04
N ILE A 11 -15.13 -0.85 10.50
CA ILE A 11 -16.57 -0.93 10.27
C ILE A 11 -17.26 -1.14 11.61
N ASP A 12 -17.89 -0.10 12.13
CA ASP A 12 -18.57 -0.15 13.41
C ASP A 12 -20.09 -0.47 13.28
N ARG A 13 -20.76 -0.48 14.43
CA ARG A 13 -22.19 -0.75 14.47
C ARG A 13 -23.00 0.27 13.66
N GLN A 14 -22.62 1.54 13.66
CA GLN A 14 -23.31 2.58 12.91
C GLN A 14 -23.20 2.37 11.39
N ASP A 15 -22.01 1.93 10.92
CA ASP A 15 -21.82 1.57 9.52
C ASP A 15 -22.72 0.39 9.14
N MET A 16 -22.81 -0.63 10.02
CA MET A 16 -23.68 -1.79 9.78
C MET A 16 -25.15 -1.43 9.78
N ASP A 17 -25.62 -0.61 10.72
CA ASP A 17 -27.00 -0.16 10.76
C ASP A 17 -27.37 0.65 9.49
N ARG A 18 -26.51 1.57 9.07
CA ARG A 18 -26.65 2.31 7.79
C ARG A 18 -26.68 1.36 6.58
N LEU A 19 -25.82 0.37 6.54
CA LEU A 19 -25.78 -0.62 5.46
C LEU A 19 -27.06 -1.44 5.40
N ILE A 20 -27.58 -1.90 6.55
CA ILE A 20 -28.84 -2.65 6.64
C ILE A 20 -30.00 -1.80 6.12
N ASP A 21 -30.07 -0.52 6.50
CA ASP A 21 -31.14 0.38 6.06
C ASP A 21 -31.06 0.67 4.56
N TRP A 22 -29.85 0.86 4.03
CA TRP A 22 -29.66 1.01 2.59
C TRP A 22 -30.08 -0.25 1.82
N LEU A 23 -29.71 -1.45 2.28
CA LEU A 23 -30.07 -2.71 1.63
C LEU A 23 -31.59 -2.96 1.59
N LYS A 24 -32.36 -2.46 2.56
CA LYS A 24 -33.83 -2.53 2.54
C LYS A 24 -34.48 -1.75 1.38
N THR A 25 -33.73 -0.84 0.75
CA THR A 25 -34.19 -0.12 -0.45
C THR A 25 -34.03 -0.92 -1.74
N TYR A 26 -33.49 -2.15 -1.68
CA TYR A 26 -33.16 -3.02 -2.81
C TYR A 26 -32.33 -2.33 -3.88
N PRO A 27 -31.17 -1.75 -3.50
CA PRO A 27 -30.34 -0.97 -4.40
C PRO A 27 -29.62 -1.84 -5.44
N TRP A 28 -29.05 -1.16 -6.45
CA TRP A 28 -28.07 -1.76 -7.33
C TRP A 28 -26.77 -2.04 -6.56
N LEU A 29 -26.24 -3.30 -6.60
CA LEU A 29 -25.13 -3.70 -5.76
C LEU A 29 -23.78 -3.79 -6.51
N THR A 30 -23.81 -4.02 -7.82
CA THR A 30 -22.56 -4.03 -8.62
C THR A 30 -22.07 -2.61 -8.87
N GLN A 31 -20.93 -2.44 -9.50
CA GLN A 31 -20.35 -1.13 -9.79
C GLN A 31 -21.36 -0.16 -10.40
N GLY A 32 -21.53 1.01 -9.81
CA GLY A 32 -22.48 2.02 -10.22
C GLY A 32 -22.18 3.40 -9.65
N LYS A 33 -23.21 4.13 -9.24
CA LYS A 33 -23.09 5.53 -8.80
C LYS A 33 -22.32 5.71 -7.51
N LEU A 34 -22.48 4.82 -6.53
CA LEU A 34 -21.76 4.93 -5.26
C LEU A 34 -20.26 4.66 -5.43
N THR A 35 -19.92 3.77 -6.37
CA THR A 35 -18.51 3.57 -6.73
C THR A 35 -17.89 4.85 -7.28
N ALA A 36 -18.57 5.55 -8.19
CA ALA A 36 -18.08 6.83 -8.73
C ALA A 36 -17.98 7.92 -7.64
N GLU A 37 -18.98 8.02 -6.75
CA GLU A 37 -18.96 8.94 -5.61
C GLU A 37 -17.81 8.66 -4.63
N PHE A 38 -17.53 7.38 -4.37
CA PHE A 38 -16.41 6.97 -3.53
C PHE A 38 -15.06 7.32 -4.17
N GLU A 39 -14.91 7.10 -5.48
CA GLU A 39 -13.72 7.46 -6.25
C GLU A 39 -13.44 8.97 -6.24
N GLU A 40 -14.50 9.79 -6.43
CA GLU A 40 -14.41 11.25 -6.36
C GLU A 40 -14.05 11.73 -4.95
N LYS A 41 -14.79 11.30 -3.93
CA LYS A 41 -14.54 11.67 -2.53
C LYS A 41 -13.15 11.25 -2.05
N TRP A 42 -12.66 10.10 -2.53
CA TRP A 42 -11.30 9.66 -2.26
C TRP A 42 -10.26 10.56 -2.93
N SER A 43 -10.46 10.93 -4.21
CA SER A 43 -9.58 11.85 -4.94
C SER A 43 -9.47 13.18 -4.22
N ASP A 44 -10.59 13.76 -3.80
CA ASP A 44 -10.64 15.02 -3.06
C ASP A 44 -9.91 14.92 -1.72
N TRP A 45 -10.15 13.84 -0.97
CA TRP A 45 -9.49 13.62 0.31
C TRP A 45 -7.99 13.40 0.15
N LEU A 46 -7.57 12.61 -0.83
CA LEU A 46 -6.16 12.30 -1.08
C LEU A 46 -5.40 13.53 -1.65
N GLY A 47 -6.04 14.31 -2.52
CA GLY A 47 -5.45 15.43 -3.25
C GLY A 47 -4.87 14.99 -4.61
N THR A 48 -5.59 14.12 -5.35
CA THR A 48 -5.25 13.69 -6.72
C THR A 48 -6.40 14.01 -7.67
N GLU A 49 -6.11 14.12 -8.98
CA GLU A 49 -7.15 14.43 -9.97
C GLU A 49 -8.08 13.22 -10.23
N PHE A 50 -7.54 12.01 -10.21
CA PHE A 50 -8.27 10.80 -10.57
C PHE A 50 -7.98 9.68 -9.61
N SER A 51 -9.02 8.92 -9.27
CA SER A 51 -8.92 7.67 -8.54
C SER A 51 -9.87 6.63 -9.12
N LEU A 52 -9.47 5.38 -9.07
CA LEU A 52 -10.21 4.26 -9.63
C LEU A 52 -10.22 3.11 -8.63
N SER A 53 -11.40 2.73 -8.15
CA SER A 53 -11.57 1.60 -7.22
C SER A 53 -11.42 0.26 -7.93
N CYS A 54 -10.89 -0.72 -7.21
CA CYS A 54 -10.79 -2.11 -7.64
C CYS A 54 -11.02 -3.05 -6.44
N ASN A 55 -10.99 -4.36 -6.69
CA ASN A 55 -11.38 -5.35 -5.70
C ASN A 55 -10.33 -5.65 -4.61
N SER A 56 -9.10 -5.13 -4.72
CA SER A 56 -8.07 -5.26 -3.68
C SER A 56 -6.86 -4.36 -3.94
N GLY A 57 -6.04 -4.08 -2.91
CA GLY A 57 -4.74 -3.42 -3.08
C GLY A 57 -3.77 -4.20 -3.98
N SER A 58 -3.84 -5.53 -3.95
CA SER A 58 -3.05 -6.38 -4.87
C SER A 58 -3.44 -6.16 -6.33
N SER A 59 -4.73 -6.02 -6.60
CA SER A 59 -5.24 -5.66 -7.93
C SER A 59 -4.87 -4.24 -8.33
N ALA A 60 -4.82 -3.30 -7.38
CA ALA A 60 -4.34 -1.96 -7.62
C ALA A 60 -2.88 -1.96 -8.09
N ASN A 61 -2.00 -2.71 -7.41
CA ASN A 61 -0.62 -2.91 -7.87
C ASN A 61 -0.55 -3.50 -9.28
N LEU A 62 -1.33 -4.55 -9.54
CA LEU A 62 -1.38 -5.20 -10.86
C LEU A 62 -1.83 -4.23 -11.95
N LEU A 63 -2.85 -3.41 -11.69
CA LEU A 63 -3.35 -2.40 -12.63
C LEU A 63 -2.28 -1.34 -12.94
N MET A 64 -1.52 -0.85 -11.96
CA MET A 64 -0.47 0.15 -12.20
C MET A 64 0.61 -0.37 -13.16
N TYR A 65 1.12 -1.58 -12.95
CA TYR A 65 2.12 -2.18 -13.85
C TYR A 65 1.57 -2.40 -15.26
N TYR A 66 0.34 -2.89 -15.36
CA TYR A 66 -0.25 -3.18 -16.66
C TYR A 66 -0.58 -1.90 -17.43
N THR A 67 -0.99 -0.84 -16.73
CA THR A 67 -1.17 0.49 -17.33
C THR A 67 0.13 1.00 -17.94
N LEU A 68 1.25 0.94 -17.21
CA LEU A 68 2.55 1.34 -17.77
C LEU A 68 2.93 0.49 -18.98
N LEU A 69 2.68 -0.82 -18.94
CA LEU A 69 2.98 -1.70 -20.07
C LEU A 69 2.19 -1.33 -21.33
N LEU A 70 0.89 -1.05 -21.19
CA LEU A 70 0.01 -0.71 -22.31
C LEU A 70 0.16 0.75 -22.79
N SER A 71 0.69 1.64 -21.95
CA SER A 71 0.87 3.06 -22.31
C SER A 71 1.86 3.29 -23.47
N GLY A 72 2.71 2.31 -23.77
CA GLY A 72 3.78 2.45 -24.76
C GLY A 72 4.90 3.40 -24.36
N LYS A 73 4.89 3.96 -23.13
CA LYS A 73 5.84 5.00 -22.67
C LYS A 73 7.11 4.43 -22.03
N LEU A 74 7.19 3.11 -21.83
CA LEU A 74 8.36 2.47 -21.24
C LEU A 74 9.53 2.42 -22.23
N LYS A 75 10.70 2.93 -21.84
CA LYS A 75 11.95 2.79 -22.60
C LYS A 75 12.50 1.35 -22.58
N ASN A 76 12.19 0.60 -21.53
CA ASN A 76 12.51 -0.81 -21.35
C ASN A 76 11.57 -1.42 -20.29
N LYS A 77 11.70 -2.72 -20.02
CA LYS A 77 10.89 -3.43 -19.01
C LYS A 77 11.65 -3.64 -17.68
N LYS A 78 12.76 -2.94 -17.44
CA LYS A 78 13.46 -3.01 -16.15
C LYS A 78 12.71 -2.20 -15.11
N VAL A 79 12.53 -2.79 -13.92
CA VAL A 79 11.87 -2.16 -12.78
C VAL A 79 12.66 -2.41 -11.51
N ILE A 80 12.98 -1.34 -10.78
CA ILE A 80 13.55 -1.47 -9.44
C ILE A 80 12.38 -1.62 -8.45
N VAL A 81 12.49 -2.64 -7.59
CA VAL A 81 11.50 -2.97 -6.56
C VAL A 81 12.17 -3.13 -5.20
N PRO A 82 11.51 -2.79 -4.08
CA PRO A 82 12.10 -2.96 -2.77
C PRO A 82 12.32 -4.43 -2.43
N SER A 83 13.43 -4.74 -1.75
CA SER A 83 13.68 -6.07 -1.18
C SER A 83 12.76 -6.38 0.00
N ALA A 84 12.44 -5.36 0.81
CA ALA A 84 11.52 -5.49 1.95
C ALA A 84 10.13 -4.95 1.61
N CYS A 85 9.24 -5.84 1.14
CA CYS A 85 7.86 -5.47 0.78
C CYS A 85 6.91 -6.66 0.82
N TRP A 86 5.65 -6.42 0.52
CA TRP A 86 4.67 -7.49 0.31
C TRP A 86 4.84 -8.13 -1.08
N SER A 87 4.50 -9.42 -1.19
CA SER A 87 4.73 -10.17 -2.44
C SER A 87 4.02 -9.57 -3.66
N THR A 88 2.82 -9.01 -3.49
CA THR A 88 2.02 -8.44 -4.59
C THR A 88 2.47 -7.04 -5.02
N THR A 89 3.45 -6.44 -4.35
CA THR A 89 4.19 -5.27 -4.86
C THR A 89 5.14 -5.66 -6.00
N VAL A 90 5.68 -6.89 -5.97
CA VAL A 90 6.68 -7.39 -6.93
C VAL A 90 6.07 -8.36 -7.94
N ALA A 91 5.09 -9.17 -7.53
CA ALA A 91 4.52 -10.22 -8.37
C ALA A 91 4.04 -9.73 -9.75
N PRO A 92 3.38 -8.57 -9.90
CA PRO A 92 2.95 -8.06 -11.20
C PRO A 92 4.11 -7.83 -12.18
N ALA A 93 5.28 -7.41 -11.70
CA ALA A 93 6.47 -7.27 -12.53
C ALA A 93 6.82 -8.61 -13.22
N ILE A 94 6.79 -9.70 -12.45
CA ILE A 94 7.09 -11.04 -12.95
C ILE A 94 5.99 -11.52 -13.90
N GLN A 95 4.73 -11.29 -13.55
CA GLN A 95 3.56 -11.74 -14.32
C GLN A 95 3.49 -11.08 -15.70
N PHE A 96 3.87 -9.79 -15.81
CA PHE A 96 3.82 -9.05 -17.07
C PHE A 96 5.16 -9.02 -17.82
N GLY A 97 6.15 -9.81 -17.37
CA GLY A 97 7.43 -9.93 -18.07
C GLY A 97 8.32 -8.70 -17.97
N PHE A 98 8.22 -7.94 -16.88
CA PHE A 98 9.25 -7.00 -16.49
C PHE A 98 10.48 -7.73 -15.96
N GLU A 99 11.60 -7.04 -15.92
CA GLU A 99 12.86 -7.49 -15.31
C GLU A 99 13.00 -6.83 -13.93
N PRO A 100 12.54 -7.46 -12.83
CA PRO A 100 12.61 -6.87 -11.51
C PRO A 100 14.03 -6.93 -10.95
N ILE A 101 14.49 -5.79 -10.43
CA ILE A 101 15.79 -5.61 -9.78
C ILE A 101 15.52 -5.24 -8.33
N LEU A 102 15.95 -6.08 -7.39
CA LEU A 102 15.77 -5.80 -5.97
C LEU A 102 16.73 -4.70 -5.51
N CYS A 103 16.20 -3.75 -4.78
CA CYS A 103 16.95 -2.72 -4.08
C CYS A 103 16.99 -3.02 -2.57
N GLU A 104 18.13 -2.78 -1.92
CA GLU A 104 18.32 -2.89 -0.47
C GLU A 104 17.31 -2.01 0.28
N ALA A 105 17.05 -2.36 1.54
CA ALA A 105 16.21 -1.56 2.42
C ALA A 105 17.03 -0.51 3.19
N ASP A 106 16.51 0.69 3.28
CA ASP A 106 17.06 1.79 4.07
C ASP A 106 16.95 1.49 5.58
N PRO A 107 18.02 1.60 6.36
CA PRO A 107 18.02 1.25 7.79
C PRO A 107 17.18 2.20 8.68
N GLU A 108 16.77 3.35 8.16
CA GLU A 108 15.93 4.30 8.90
C GLU A 108 14.46 4.12 8.57
N THR A 109 14.09 4.14 7.28
CA THR A 109 12.68 4.04 6.86
C THR A 109 12.21 2.62 6.58
N PHE A 110 13.15 1.66 6.41
CA PHE A 110 12.95 0.28 5.96
C PHE A 110 12.38 0.16 4.54
N ALA A 111 12.26 1.28 3.84
CA ALA A 111 11.91 1.35 2.42
C ALA A 111 13.16 1.21 1.52
N LEU A 112 13.15 1.77 0.31
CA LEU A 112 14.31 1.70 -0.59
C LEU A 112 15.53 2.45 -0.02
N ASP A 113 16.70 1.82 0.01
CA ASP A 113 17.97 2.52 0.23
C ASP A 113 18.30 3.42 -0.98
N LEU A 114 18.39 4.73 -0.76
CA LEU A 114 18.54 5.71 -1.85
C LEU A 114 19.93 5.70 -2.48
N ASP A 115 20.98 5.34 -1.75
CA ASP A 115 22.33 5.23 -2.31
C ASP A 115 22.43 4.00 -3.21
N HIS A 116 21.87 2.86 -2.76
CA HIS A 116 21.77 1.66 -3.59
C HIS A 116 20.86 1.90 -4.78
N LEU A 117 19.71 2.57 -4.60
CA LEU A 117 18.85 2.97 -5.70
C LEU A 117 19.59 3.81 -6.74
N ALA A 118 20.37 4.82 -6.30
CA ALA A 118 21.15 5.65 -7.22
C ALA A 118 22.19 4.86 -8.02
N ALA A 119 22.83 3.85 -7.40
CA ALA A 119 23.73 2.94 -8.08
C ALA A 119 23.00 2.09 -9.14
N LEU A 120 21.87 1.49 -8.78
CA LEU A 120 21.04 0.68 -9.68
C LEU A 120 20.46 1.51 -10.85
N LEU A 121 20.04 2.76 -10.59
CA LEU A 121 19.55 3.68 -11.61
C LEU A 121 20.63 3.97 -12.67
N LYS A 122 21.88 4.14 -12.24
CA LYS A 122 23.02 4.36 -13.13
C LYS A 122 23.39 3.09 -13.91
N GLU A 123 23.33 1.93 -13.28
CA GLU A 123 23.75 0.66 -13.89
C GLU A 123 22.72 0.11 -14.87
N TYR A 124 21.45 0.13 -14.49
CA TYR A 124 20.38 -0.56 -15.24
C TYR A 124 19.50 0.36 -16.08
N GLU A 125 19.50 1.67 -15.81
CA GLU A 125 18.64 2.67 -16.48
C GLU A 125 17.17 2.20 -16.57
N PRO A 126 16.52 1.80 -15.45
CA PRO A 126 15.18 1.25 -15.50
C PRO A 126 14.14 2.27 -15.95
N SER A 127 13.03 1.78 -16.52
CA SER A 127 11.87 2.62 -16.82
C SER A 127 11.04 2.95 -15.60
N THR A 128 11.09 2.08 -14.57
CA THR A 128 10.15 2.15 -13.44
C THR A 128 10.87 1.89 -12.13
N VAL A 129 10.46 2.61 -11.08
CA VAL A 129 10.81 2.35 -9.68
C VAL A 129 9.52 2.21 -8.91
N VAL A 130 9.43 1.20 -8.04
CA VAL A 130 8.32 1.00 -7.12
C VAL A 130 8.77 1.32 -5.71
N LEU A 131 8.09 2.22 -5.06
CA LEU A 131 8.31 2.61 -3.68
C LEU A 131 7.18 2.03 -2.81
N VAL A 132 7.53 1.54 -1.62
CA VAL A 132 6.58 1.20 -0.57
C VAL A 132 6.81 2.14 0.61
N HIS A 133 5.74 2.75 1.13
CA HIS A 133 5.76 3.42 2.43
C HIS A 133 5.54 2.37 3.52
N VAL A 134 6.63 1.72 3.91
CA VAL A 134 6.61 0.48 4.71
C VAL A 134 5.92 0.69 6.05
N LEU A 135 4.88 -0.09 6.33
CA LEU A 135 4.00 -0.01 7.50
C LEU A 135 3.35 1.36 7.73
N GLY A 136 3.46 2.31 6.81
CA GLY A 136 2.91 3.66 6.94
C GLY A 136 3.91 4.72 7.39
N VAL A 137 5.20 4.41 7.45
CA VAL A 137 6.25 5.41 7.64
C VAL A 137 6.65 6.00 6.29
N PRO A 138 6.68 7.34 6.13
CA PRO A 138 7.01 7.96 4.86
C PRO A 138 8.48 7.75 4.52
N HIS A 139 8.77 7.63 3.22
CA HIS A 139 10.14 7.61 2.74
C HIS A 139 10.70 9.05 2.59
N LYS A 140 12.00 9.19 2.34
CA LYS A 140 12.71 10.45 2.08
C LYS A 140 12.33 10.99 0.68
N MET A 141 11.12 11.56 0.58
CA MET A 141 10.49 11.86 -0.71
C MET A 141 11.16 12.98 -1.49
N ASP A 142 11.79 13.94 -0.84
CA ASP A 142 12.59 15.00 -1.46
C ASP A 142 13.76 14.42 -2.28
N GLN A 143 14.51 13.47 -1.69
CA GLN A 143 15.63 12.79 -2.33
C GLN A 143 15.12 11.83 -3.43
N MET A 144 14.03 11.09 -3.19
CA MET A 144 13.40 10.23 -4.20
C MET A 144 12.99 11.03 -5.43
N LEU A 145 12.34 12.19 -5.26
CA LEU A 145 11.93 13.06 -6.35
C LEU A 145 13.12 13.68 -7.09
N ALA A 146 14.22 13.98 -6.38
CA ALA A 146 15.46 14.43 -7.02
C ALA A 146 16.05 13.34 -7.93
N LEU A 147 16.05 12.07 -7.49
CA LEU A 147 16.45 10.93 -8.33
C LEU A 147 15.50 10.74 -9.51
N LYS A 148 14.18 10.82 -9.29
CA LYS A 148 13.18 10.75 -10.38
C LYS A 148 13.44 11.82 -11.44
N LYS A 149 13.66 13.07 -11.03
CA LYS A 149 13.96 14.18 -11.94
C LYS A 149 15.26 13.94 -12.72
N LYS A 150 16.30 13.42 -12.06
CA LYS A 150 17.62 13.18 -12.67
C LYS A 150 17.61 12.05 -13.70
N TYR A 151 16.93 10.94 -13.40
CA TYR A 151 17.02 9.70 -14.19
C TYR A 151 15.78 9.44 -15.08
N GLY A 152 14.67 10.14 -14.87
CA GLY A 152 13.48 10.10 -15.74
C GLY A 152 12.76 8.75 -15.74
N PHE A 153 12.56 8.12 -14.59
CA PHE A 153 11.78 6.90 -14.43
C PHE A 153 10.33 7.19 -13.98
N PHE A 154 9.42 6.26 -14.25
CA PHE A 154 8.09 6.26 -13.65
C PHE A 154 8.18 5.79 -12.19
N LEU A 155 7.57 6.54 -11.27
CA LEU A 155 7.49 6.19 -9.86
C LEU A 155 6.09 5.66 -9.55
N LEU A 156 6.01 4.40 -9.12
CA LEU A 156 4.80 3.79 -8.56
C LEU A 156 4.90 3.78 -7.04
N GLU A 157 3.90 4.32 -6.36
CA GLU A 157 3.84 4.29 -4.90
C GLU A 157 2.87 3.18 -4.43
N ASP A 158 3.37 2.16 -3.76
CA ASP A 158 2.54 1.25 -2.98
C ASP A 158 2.30 1.87 -1.60
N ALA A 159 1.19 2.56 -1.47
CA ALA A 159 0.73 3.21 -0.24
C ALA A 159 -0.35 2.39 0.50
N CYS A 160 -0.49 1.10 0.19
CA CYS A 160 -1.49 0.22 0.82
C CYS A 160 -1.44 0.25 2.35
N THR A 161 -0.27 0.41 2.95
CA THR A 161 -0.09 0.46 4.40
C THR A 161 0.03 1.88 4.96
N ALA A 162 -0.13 2.92 4.12
CA ALA A 162 0.21 4.30 4.44
C ALA A 162 -0.93 5.31 4.19
N ILE A 163 -2.19 4.86 4.22
CA ILE A 163 -3.34 5.73 4.03
C ILE A 163 -3.33 6.84 5.09
N GLY A 164 -3.23 8.10 4.64
CA GLY A 164 -3.19 9.28 5.50
C GLY A 164 -1.81 9.64 6.06
N THR A 165 -0.80 8.81 5.85
CA THR A 165 0.59 9.22 6.09
C THR A 165 0.92 10.43 5.22
N SER A 166 1.60 11.43 5.80
CA SER A 166 1.99 12.63 5.06
C SER A 166 3.41 13.08 5.42
N THR A 167 4.08 13.64 4.44
CA THR A 167 5.40 14.29 4.56
C THR A 167 5.51 15.41 3.54
N LEU A 168 6.35 16.41 3.79
CA LEU A 168 6.54 17.58 2.90
C LEU A 168 5.20 18.27 2.54
N GLY A 169 4.21 18.24 3.46
CA GLY A 169 2.90 18.83 3.26
C GLY A 169 1.97 18.08 2.31
N LYS A 170 2.32 16.85 1.89
CA LYS A 170 1.52 16.02 0.98
C LYS A 170 1.29 14.63 1.54
N LYS A 171 0.17 14.00 1.16
CA LYS A 171 -0.11 12.62 1.54
C LYS A 171 0.71 11.63 0.70
N ALA A 172 1.13 10.52 1.30
CA ALA A 172 1.70 9.37 0.61
C ALA A 172 0.74 8.89 -0.48
N GLY A 173 1.28 8.56 -1.65
CA GLY A 173 0.50 8.23 -2.85
C GLY A 173 0.20 9.42 -3.76
N THR A 174 0.73 10.63 -3.47
CA THR A 174 0.56 11.82 -4.31
C THR A 174 1.87 12.32 -4.94
N PHE A 175 2.96 11.60 -4.75
CA PHE A 175 4.29 11.99 -5.25
C PHE A 175 4.66 11.31 -6.57
N GLY A 176 4.18 10.08 -6.79
CA GLY A 176 4.47 9.26 -7.96
C GLY A 176 3.56 9.54 -9.15
N ASP A 177 3.76 8.76 -10.22
CA ASP A 177 2.93 8.82 -11.41
C ASP A 177 1.59 8.09 -11.21
N MET A 178 1.60 7.02 -10.41
CA MET A 178 0.42 6.29 -9.91
C MET A 178 0.67 5.79 -8.50
N SER A 179 -0.39 5.59 -7.74
CA SER A 179 -0.33 5.01 -6.41
C SER A 179 -1.43 3.98 -6.16
N SER A 180 -1.14 2.98 -5.33
CA SER A 180 -2.07 1.95 -4.91
C SER A 180 -2.40 2.04 -3.43
N PHE A 181 -3.66 1.71 -3.09
CA PHE A 181 -4.18 1.65 -1.74
C PHE A 181 -4.97 0.37 -1.53
N SER A 182 -5.09 -0.08 -0.28
CA SER A 182 -5.86 -1.26 0.09
C SER A 182 -6.87 -0.93 1.18
N PHE A 183 -8.09 -1.44 1.01
CA PHE A 183 -9.19 -1.30 1.95
C PHE A 183 -9.57 -2.66 2.56
N PHE A 184 -8.61 -3.58 2.65
CA PHE A 184 -8.77 -4.81 3.42
C PHE A 184 -8.89 -4.50 4.91
N PHE A 185 -9.62 -5.30 5.67
CA PHE A 185 -9.99 -5.02 7.06
C PHE A 185 -8.81 -4.66 7.99
N GLY A 186 -7.61 -5.12 7.70
CA GLY A 186 -6.42 -4.84 8.51
C GLY A 186 -5.74 -3.49 8.22
N HIS A 187 -6.24 -2.70 7.27
CA HIS A 187 -5.68 -1.37 6.92
C HIS A 187 -6.32 -0.24 7.72
N GLN A 188 -6.08 1.01 7.33
CA GLN A 188 -6.57 2.18 8.05
C GLN A 188 -8.08 2.33 8.00
N ILE A 189 -8.69 2.03 6.84
CA ILE A 189 -10.14 1.89 6.65
C ILE A 189 -10.43 0.60 5.88
N SER A 190 -11.65 0.11 6.02
CA SER A 190 -12.10 -1.13 5.39
C SER A 190 -13.30 -0.91 4.48
N THR A 191 -13.30 -1.59 3.34
CA THR A 191 -14.51 -1.83 2.52
C THR A 191 -14.81 -3.32 2.44
N ILE A 192 -14.44 -4.10 3.48
CA ILE A 192 -14.38 -5.56 3.53
C ILE A 192 -13.19 -6.04 2.70
N GLU A 193 -13.31 -6.00 1.40
CA GLU A 193 -12.27 -6.12 0.38
C GLU A 193 -12.33 -4.89 -0.52
N GLY A 194 -11.19 -4.41 -0.98
CA GLY A 194 -11.13 -3.25 -1.87
C GLY A 194 -9.73 -2.72 -2.08
N GLY A 195 -9.59 -1.92 -3.09
CA GLY A 195 -8.37 -1.17 -3.41
C GLY A 195 -8.68 0.05 -4.25
N MET A 196 -7.69 0.91 -4.39
CA MET A 196 -7.77 2.13 -5.20
C MET A 196 -6.47 2.34 -5.94
N VAL A 197 -6.53 2.80 -7.19
CA VAL A 197 -5.40 3.39 -7.90
C VAL A 197 -5.67 4.87 -8.07
N SER A 198 -4.70 5.73 -7.72
CA SER A 198 -4.81 7.18 -7.91
C SER A 198 -3.71 7.71 -8.81
N THR A 199 -4.02 8.74 -9.59
CA THR A 199 -3.08 9.37 -10.54
C THR A 199 -3.53 10.78 -10.90
N ASN A 200 -2.58 11.64 -11.32
CA ASN A 200 -2.86 12.94 -11.94
C ASN A 200 -2.72 12.90 -13.47
N ASN A 201 -2.54 11.71 -14.04
CA ASN A 201 -2.38 11.54 -15.48
C ASN A 201 -3.67 10.98 -16.10
N LYS A 202 -4.36 11.79 -16.88
CA LYS A 202 -5.64 11.43 -17.53
C LYS A 202 -5.50 10.21 -18.45
N GLU A 203 -4.39 10.08 -19.18
CA GLU A 203 -4.17 8.95 -20.09
C GLU A 203 -4.01 7.64 -19.30
N PHE A 204 -3.31 7.67 -18.15
CA PHE A 204 -3.23 6.51 -17.27
C PHE A 204 -4.60 6.17 -16.67
N TYR A 205 -5.37 7.17 -16.26
CA TYR A 205 -6.72 6.96 -15.74
C TYR A 205 -7.64 6.30 -16.78
N ASP A 206 -7.60 6.74 -18.03
CA ASP A 206 -8.41 6.14 -19.10
C ASP A 206 -8.01 4.68 -19.37
N LEU A 207 -6.71 4.39 -19.41
CA LEU A 207 -6.22 3.01 -19.51
C LEU A 207 -6.65 2.18 -18.30
N LEU A 208 -6.50 2.69 -17.08
CA LEU A 208 -6.94 2.02 -15.85
C LEU A 208 -8.42 1.67 -15.90
N SER A 209 -9.28 2.61 -16.34
CA SER A 209 -10.72 2.41 -16.46
C SER A 209 -11.06 1.27 -17.42
N MET A 210 -10.40 1.25 -18.59
CA MET A 210 -10.59 0.18 -19.57
C MET A 210 -10.11 -1.18 -19.06
N ILE A 211 -8.85 -1.26 -18.55
CA ILE A 211 -8.27 -2.54 -18.14
C ILE A 211 -8.90 -3.12 -16.87
N ARG A 212 -9.43 -2.29 -15.97
CA ARG A 212 -10.23 -2.75 -14.82
C ARG A 212 -11.47 -3.53 -15.26
N SER A 213 -12.07 -3.13 -16.37
CA SER A 213 -13.38 -3.60 -16.86
C SER A 213 -13.28 -4.15 -18.29
N HIS A 214 -12.65 -5.32 -18.47
CA HIS A 214 -12.57 -6.10 -19.72
C HIS A 214 -11.87 -5.42 -20.90
N GLY A 215 -11.50 -4.16 -20.82
CA GLY A 215 -10.88 -3.39 -21.92
C GLY A 215 -11.87 -2.60 -22.78
N TRP A 216 -13.12 -2.41 -22.33
CA TRP A 216 -14.08 -1.56 -23.03
C TRP A 216 -14.00 -0.08 -22.61
N SER A 217 -14.51 0.82 -23.45
CA SER A 217 -14.42 2.27 -23.27
C SER A 217 -15.65 2.91 -22.64
N LYS A 218 -16.67 2.13 -22.27
CA LYS A 218 -17.96 2.66 -21.79
C LYS A 218 -17.89 3.46 -20.47
N ASP A 219 -16.84 3.23 -19.67
CA ASP A 219 -16.63 3.92 -18.39
C ASP A 219 -15.76 5.18 -18.56
N LEU A 220 -15.31 5.49 -19.79
CA LEU A 220 -14.60 6.72 -20.13
C LEU A 220 -15.57 7.89 -20.23
N ASN A 221 -15.03 9.14 -20.25
CA ASN A 221 -15.88 10.27 -20.52
C ASN A 221 -16.47 10.16 -21.95
N PRO A 222 -17.66 10.78 -22.18
CA PRO A 222 -18.37 10.62 -23.44
C PRO A 222 -17.56 11.03 -24.70
N GLU A 223 -16.73 12.06 -24.60
CA GLU A 223 -15.93 12.57 -25.72
C GLU A 223 -14.83 11.54 -26.10
N THR A 224 -14.09 11.00 -25.10
CA THR A 224 -13.08 9.97 -25.34
C THR A 224 -13.70 8.68 -25.86
N HIS A 225 -14.83 8.26 -25.28
CA HIS A 225 -15.56 7.10 -25.76
C HIS A 225 -16.01 7.25 -27.22
N GLN A 226 -16.59 8.41 -27.57
CA GLN A 226 -17.02 8.69 -28.94
C GLN A 226 -15.85 8.72 -29.93
N ALA A 227 -14.73 9.35 -29.56
CA ALA A 227 -13.53 9.38 -30.39
C ALA A 227 -13.00 7.97 -30.70
N MET A 228 -13.03 7.05 -29.75
CA MET A 228 -12.62 5.66 -29.95
C MET A 228 -13.58 4.90 -30.88
N ILE A 229 -14.88 5.15 -30.78
CA ILE A 229 -15.89 4.59 -31.70
C ILE A 229 -15.60 5.03 -33.14
N GLU A 230 -15.33 6.29 -33.34
CA GLU A 230 -15.06 6.88 -34.67
C GLU A 230 -13.73 6.37 -35.26
N GLU A 231 -12.65 6.40 -34.46
CA GLU A 231 -11.33 5.89 -34.86
C GLU A 231 -11.37 4.44 -35.34
N HIS A 232 -12.10 3.57 -34.62
CA HIS A 232 -12.20 2.15 -34.92
C HIS A 232 -13.42 1.79 -35.78
N GLN A 233 -14.20 2.78 -36.26
CA GLN A 233 -15.39 2.60 -37.11
C GLN A 233 -16.39 1.61 -36.55
N VAL A 234 -16.62 1.69 -35.22
CA VAL A 234 -17.53 0.78 -34.49
C VAL A 234 -18.97 1.22 -34.71
N ASN A 235 -19.84 0.30 -35.13
CA ASN A 235 -21.27 0.61 -35.26
C ASN A 235 -22.02 0.43 -33.92
N ASP A 236 -23.19 1.05 -33.81
CA ASP A 236 -24.00 1.09 -32.58
C ASP A 236 -24.34 -0.30 -32.01
N PHE A 237 -24.52 -1.29 -32.89
CA PHE A 237 -24.88 -2.66 -32.46
C PHE A 237 -23.69 -3.35 -31.76
N HIS A 238 -22.47 -3.15 -32.25
CA HIS A 238 -21.25 -3.76 -31.67
C HIS A 238 -20.69 -2.95 -30.51
N ASN A 239 -20.91 -1.63 -30.46
CA ASN A 239 -20.30 -0.72 -29.48
C ASN A 239 -20.36 -1.23 -28.03
N PRO A 240 -21.46 -1.81 -27.50
CA PRO A 240 -21.52 -2.28 -26.12
C PRO A 240 -20.53 -3.40 -25.77
N PHE A 241 -19.97 -4.08 -26.77
CA PHE A 241 -19.11 -5.26 -26.60
C PHE A 241 -17.81 -5.19 -27.40
N VAL A 242 -17.33 -3.98 -27.71
CA VAL A 242 -15.99 -3.78 -28.29
C VAL A 242 -14.95 -3.62 -27.16
N PHE A 243 -13.85 -4.34 -27.29
CA PHE A 243 -12.76 -4.32 -26.34
C PHE A 243 -11.52 -3.71 -27.01
N TYR A 244 -11.09 -2.56 -26.55
CA TYR A 244 -10.01 -1.78 -27.17
C TYR A 244 -8.62 -2.19 -26.66
N VAL A 245 -8.54 -2.74 -25.47
CA VAL A 245 -7.31 -3.28 -24.88
C VAL A 245 -7.60 -4.60 -24.17
N PRO A 246 -6.61 -5.49 -24.00
CA PRO A 246 -6.78 -6.66 -23.15
C PRO A 246 -7.00 -6.21 -21.71
N GLY A 247 -8.14 -6.51 -21.13
CA GLY A 247 -8.52 -6.07 -19.78
C GLY A 247 -8.83 -7.24 -18.85
N PHE A 248 -9.07 -6.90 -17.58
CA PHE A 248 -9.46 -7.81 -16.52
C PHE A 248 -10.92 -7.56 -16.09
N ASN A 249 -11.39 -8.31 -15.12
CA ASN A 249 -12.55 -7.97 -14.32
C ASN A 249 -12.10 -7.81 -12.85
N LEU A 250 -11.65 -6.61 -12.51
CA LEU A 250 -11.15 -6.25 -11.17
C LEU A 250 -12.02 -5.17 -10.51
N ARG A 251 -13.27 -5.07 -10.93
CA ARG A 251 -14.20 -4.06 -10.44
C ARG A 251 -14.48 -4.24 -8.94
N SER A 252 -14.67 -3.12 -8.25
CA SER A 252 -15.33 -3.05 -6.96
C SER A 252 -16.86 -3.04 -7.15
N THR A 253 -17.62 -2.87 -6.09
CA THR A 253 -19.07 -2.86 -6.09
C THR A 253 -19.64 -1.64 -5.35
N ASP A 254 -20.88 -1.26 -5.62
CA ASP A 254 -21.57 -0.22 -4.85
C ASP A 254 -21.77 -0.61 -3.39
N LEU A 255 -21.81 -1.92 -3.09
CA LEU A 255 -21.82 -2.41 -1.71
C LEU A 255 -20.53 -2.01 -0.94
N ASN A 256 -19.36 -2.24 -1.54
CA ASN A 256 -18.08 -1.83 -0.96
C ASN A 256 -17.96 -0.31 -0.89
N ALA A 257 -18.39 0.39 -1.95
CA ALA A 257 -18.36 1.84 -2.01
C ALA A 257 -19.26 2.50 -0.96
N PHE A 258 -20.45 1.96 -0.69
CA PHE A 258 -21.33 2.44 0.37
C PHE A 258 -20.63 2.44 1.74
N ILE A 259 -19.93 1.35 2.06
CA ILE A 259 -19.13 1.25 3.28
C ILE A 259 -17.99 2.26 3.22
N GLY A 260 -17.25 2.31 2.11
CA GLY A 260 -16.11 3.20 1.91
C GLY A 260 -16.44 4.68 2.10
N LEU A 261 -17.59 5.14 1.63
CA LEU A 261 -18.07 6.50 1.83
C LEU A 261 -18.21 6.85 3.31
N GLY A 262 -18.75 5.94 4.13
CA GLY A 262 -18.81 6.12 5.58
C GLY A 262 -17.46 6.06 6.26
N GLN A 263 -16.52 5.26 5.74
CA GLN A 263 -15.19 5.13 6.29
C GLN A 263 -14.32 6.37 6.02
N ILE A 264 -14.46 7.03 4.85
CA ILE A 264 -13.74 8.30 4.58
C ILE A 264 -14.11 9.37 5.60
N ASP A 265 -15.35 9.42 6.05
CA ASP A 265 -15.80 10.41 7.04
C ASP A 265 -15.08 10.29 8.40
N LYS A 266 -14.59 9.10 8.73
CA LYS A 266 -13.84 8.79 9.96
C LYS A 266 -12.32 8.85 9.77
N LEU A 267 -11.84 8.91 8.51
CA LEU A 267 -10.45 8.62 8.17
C LEU A 267 -9.45 9.55 8.85
N ASP A 268 -9.71 10.85 8.93
CA ASP A 268 -8.80 11.80 9.56
C ASP A 268 -8.62 11.52 11.07
N GLN A 269 -9.69 11.09 11.74
CA GLN A 269 -9.62 10.70 13.16
C GLN A 269 -8.81 9.41 13.34
N ILE A 270 -9.02 8.44 12.45
CA ILE A 270 -8.25 7.17 12.44
C ILE A 270 -6.77 7.44 12.20
N VAL A 271 -6.44 8.30 11.24
CA VAL A 271 -5.06 8.72 10.93
C VAL A 271 -4.41 9.37 12.16
N GLN A 272 -5.10 10.31 12.80
CA GLN A 272 -4.57 10.99 13.99
C GLN A 272 -4.33 9.98 15.13
N LYS A 273 -5.26 9.09 15.40
CA LYS A 273 -5.12 8.09 16.46
C LYS A 273 -3.96 7.12 16.21
N ARG A 274 -3.79 6.66 14.97
CA ARG A 274 -2.64 5.82 14.59
C ARG A 274 -1.31 6.55 14.71
N HIS A 275 -1.29 7.84 14.38
CA HIS A 275 -0.12 8.70 14.59
C HIS A 275 0.25 8.80 16.08
N ASP A 276 -0.72 9.15 16.93
CA ASP A 276 -0.49 9.31 18.37
C ASP A 276 0.03 7.99 18.99
N ASN A 277 -0.57 6.89 18.62
CA ASN A 277 -0.13 5.57 19.05
C ASN A 277 1.30 5.27 18.59
N HIS A 278 1.64 5.56 17.32
CA HIS A 278 2.98 5.34 16.76
C HIS A 278 4.04 6.15 17.51
N VAL A 279 3.76 7.42 17.78
CA VAL A 279 4.65 8.30 18.56
C VAL A 279 4.84 7.76 19.97
N LEU A 280 3.77 7.26 20.59
CA LEU A 280 3.86 6.70 21.93
C LEU A 280 4.74 5.42 21.97
N TYR A 281 4.59 4.50 21.02
CA TYR A 281 5.51 3.38 20.87
C TYR A 281 6.95 3.82 20.64
N GLN A 282 7.17 4.85 19.81
CA GLN A 282 8.50 5.38 19.54
C GLN A 282 9.15 5.91 20.81
N ASN A 283 8.38 6.57 21.71
CA ASN A 283 8.88 7.06 23.00
C ASN A 283 9.30 5.92 23.95
N PHE A 284 8.57 4.80 23.96
CA PHE A 284 8.91 3.65 24.81
C PHE A 284 10.03 2.79 24.26
N LEU A 285 10.07 2.57 22.96
CA LEU A 285 10.89 1.53 22.32
C LEU A 285 11.99 2.06 21.41
N GLY A 286 11.86 3.29 20.89
CA GLY A 286 12.73 3.81 19.83
C GLY A 286 14.20 3.98 20.21
N GLU A 287 14.54 4.12 21.50
CA GLU A 287 15.93 4.15 21.98
C GLU A 287 16.51 2.76 22.27
N LYS A 288 15.65 1.75 22.42
CA LYS A 288 16.03 0.39 22.84
C LYS A 288 16.10 -0.58 21.67
N PHE A 289 15.40 -0.28 20.58
CA PHE A 289 15.29 -1.13 19.40
C PHE A 289 15.61 -0.34 18.13
N CYS A 290 16.00 -1.07 17.09
CA CYS A 290 16.00 -0.52 15.74
C CYS A 290 14.55 -0.44 15.26
N THR A 291 14.02 0.80 15.21
CA THR A 291 12.67 1.13 14.76
C THR A 291 12.74 2.01 13.51
N GLN A 292 11.63 2.11 12.78
CA GLN A 292 11.54 3.03 11.67
C GLN A 292 11.64 4.48 12.15
N ARG A 293 12.31 5.33 11.39
CA ARG A 293 12.53 6.76 11.65
C ARG A 293 12.11 7.59 10.44
N TRP A 294 11.86 8.86 10.68
CA TRP A 294 11.53 9.85 9.64
C TRP A 294 12.12 11.20 10.02
N ASP A 295 12.47 11.99 9.01
CA ASP A 295 13.20 13.26 9.20
C ASP A 295 12.31 14.49 9.25
N ASP A 296 11.07 14.39 8.71
CA ASP A 296 10.14 15.52 8.68
C ASP A 296 9.35 15.62 9.99
N PRO A 297 9.60 16.65 10.82
CA PRO A 297 8.88 16.83 12.08
C PRO A 297 7.38 17.10 11.91
N ALA A 298 6.96 17.55 10.72
CA ALA A 298 5.56 17.80 10.39
C ALA A 298 4.86 16.56 9.79
N ALA A 299 5.58 15.45 9.59
CA ALA A 299 5.01 14.24 9.06
C ALA A 299 3.93 13.66 9.98
N LYS A 300 2.86 13.16 9.40
CA LYS A 300 1.89 12.31 10.09
C LYS A 300 2.14 10.85 9.72
N ILE A 301 2.28 9.99 10.71
CA ILE A 301 2.57 8.58 10.55
C ILE A 301 1.29 7.77 10.81
N SER A 302 0.58 7.42 9.76
CA SER A 302 -0.61 6.57 9.86
C SER A 302 -0.23 5.09 9.69
N SER A 303 0.59 4.57 10.64
CA SER A 303 1.07 3.19 10.53
C SER A 303 -0.02 2.16 10.83
N ILE A 304 -0.04 1.07 10.04
CA ILE A 304 -0.96 -0.06 10.33
C ILE A 304 -0.49 -0.88 11.53
N SER A 305 0.81 -0.86 11.82
CA SER A 305 1.46 -1.55 12.93
C SER A 305 2.76 -0.85 13.27
N PHE A 306 3.29 -1.04 14.47
CA PHE A 306 4.58 -0.52 14.87
C PHE A 306 5.66 -1.57 14.63
N GLY A 307 6.60 -1.29 13.74
CA GLY A 307 7.65 -2.21 13.33
C GLY A 307 8.95 -2.02 14.09
N LEU A 308 9.60 -3.12 14.50
CA LEU A 308 10.90 -3.09 15.16
C LEU A 308 11.74 -4.33 14.86
N LEU A 309 13.06 -4.22 15.05
CA LEU A 309 14.01 -5.31 14.91
C LEU A 309 14.60 -5.66 16.28
N ALA A 310 14.59 -6.95 16.62
CA ALA A 310 15.31 -7.48 17.76
C ALA A 310 16.85 -7.53 17.49
N GLU A 311 17.64 -7.69 18.55
CA GLU A 311 19.11 -7.78 18.45
C GLU A 311 19.57 -9.06 17.71
N SER A 312 18.80 -10.16 17.86
CA SER A 312 19.03 -11.45 17.18
C SER A 312 17.73 -12.17 16.88
N SER A 313 17.81 -13.28 16.13
CA SER A 313 16.65 -14.16 15.88
C SER A 313 16.13 -14.83 17.16
N GLU A 314 17.03 -15.19 18.06
CA GLU A 314 16.72 -15.79 19.37
C GLU A 314 16.02 -14.76 20.25
N HIS A 315 16.53 -13.52 20.27
CA HIS A 315 15.89 -12.42 21.01
C HIS A 315 14.49 -12.14 20.46
N ARG A 316 14.31 -12.08 19.12
CA ARG A 316 12.99 -11.97 18.50
C ARG A 316 12.06 -13.10 18.98
N GLN A 317 12.54 -14.34 18.98
CA GLN A 317 11.72 -15.48 19.39
C GLN A 317 11.28 -15.38 20.87
N ALA A 318 12.17 -14.93 21.75
CA ALA A 318 11.83 -14.71 23.16
C ALA A 318 10.77 -13.61 23.31
N ILE A 319 10.91 -12.48 22.60
CA ILE A 319 9.91 -11.40 22.63
C ILE A 319 8.56 -11.90 22.09
N VAL A 320 8.55 -12.59 20.95
CA VAL A 320 7.32 -13.14 20.35
C VAL A 320 6.62 -14.10 21.31
N SER A 321 7.38 -14.97 22.02
CA SER A 321 6.82 -15.87 23.02
C SER A 321 6.16 -15.10 24.17
N ALA A 322 6.84 -14.09 24.71
CA ALA A 322 6.30 -13.24 25.79
C ALA A 322 5.03 -12.47 25.35
N LEU A 323 5.01 -11.94 24.12
CA LEU A 323 3.83 -11.28 23.56
C LEU A 323 2.64 -12.25 23.48
N VAL A 324 2.84 -13.46 22.94
CA VAL A 324 1.80 -14.48 22.82
C VAL A 324 1.28 -14.92 24.20
N GLU A 325 2.16 -15.13 25.18
CA GLU A 325 1.80 -15.49 26.57
C GLU A 325 0.93 -14.41 27.24
N ASN A 326 1.18 -13.15 26.90
CA ASN A 326 0.39 -12.01 27.38
C ASN A 326 -0.86 -11.69 26.52
N GLY A 327 -1.14 -12.52 25.51
CA GLY A 327 -2.32 -12.38 24.65
C GLY A 327 -2.20 -11.23 23.63
N ILE A 328 -0.99 -10.88 23.23
CA ILE A 328 -0.69 -9.82 22.24
C ILE A 328 -0.37 -10.50 20.91
N GLU A 329 -1.14 -10.18 19.87
CA GLU A 329 -0.83 -10.64 18.52
C GLU A 329 0.39 -9.91 17.94
N THR A 330 1.21 -10.68 17.25
CA THR A 330 2.38 -10.18 16.51
C THR A 330 2.62 -11.03 15.28
N ARG A 331 3.40 -10.56 14.34
CA ARG A 331 3.82 -11.35 13.19
C ARG A 331 5.13 -10.83 12.58
N LEU A 332 5.65 -11.59 11.61
CA LEU A 332 6.83 -11.24 10.83
C LEU A 332 6.67 -9.86 10.18
N PHE A 333 7.74 -9.08 10.19
CA PHE A 333 7.78 -7.74 9.61
C PHE A 333 7.53 -7.79 8.10
N SER A 334 6.36 -7.32 7.65
CA SER A 334 5.89 -7.41 6.27
C SER A 334 6.12 -8.83 5.70
N ALA A 335 6.81 -8.99 4.57
CA ALA A 335 7.29 -10.29 4.10
C ALA A 335 8.81 -10.46 4.31
N GLY A 336 9.48 -9.49 4.96
CA GLY A 336 10.94 -9.48 5.05
C GLY A 336 11.60 -9.36 3.67
N ASN A 337 12.75 -10.00 3.46
CA ASN A 337 13.47 -9.95 2.19
C ASN A 337 12.83 -10.86 1.14
N ILE A 338 12.24 -10.28 0.10
CA ILE A 338 11.65 -10.98 -1.07
C ILE A 338 12.67 -11.91 -1.75
N GLY A 339 13.95 -11.54 -1.78
CA GLY A 339 15.04 -12.35 -2.35
C GLY A 339 15.26 -13.71 -1.67
N LEU A 340 14.68 -13.91 -0.48
CA LEU A 340 14.72 -15.17 0.28
C LEU A 340 13.47 -16.04 0.10
N HIS A 341 12.46 -15.57 -0.62
CA HIS A 341 11.23 -16.32 -0.81
C HIS A 341 11.33 -17.34 -1.96
N PRO A 342 10.68 -18.51 -1.84
CA PRO A 342 10.76 -19.59 -2.83
C PRO A 342 10.41 -19.15 -4.26
N PHE A 343 9.40 -18.29 -4.45
CA PHE A 343 8.98 -17.82 -5.78
C PHE A 343 10.08 -17.01 -6.48
N TRP A 344 10.85 -16.23 -5.71
CA TRP A 344 11.97 -15.45 -6.22
C TRP A 344 13.18 -16.35 -6.51
N ILE A 345 13.56 -17.17 -5.49
CA ILE A 345 14.73 -18.07 -5.58
C ILE A 345 14.63 -19.01 -6.79
N LYS A 346 13.45 -19.57 -7.03
CA LYS A 346 13.22 -20.49 -8.16
C LYS A 346 13.48 -19.83 -9.51
N ARG A 347 13.28 -18.51 -9.64
CA ARG A 347 13.37 -17.80 -10.92
C ARG A 347 14.67 -17.03 -11.10
N TYR A 348 15.17 -16.41 -10.03
CA TYR A 348 16.28 -15.47 -10.08
C TYR A 348 17.48 -15.85 -9.20
N GLY A 349 17.38 -16.95 -8.45
CA GLY A 349 18.36 -17.32 -7.43
C GLY A 349 18.18 -16.54 -6.13
N LYS A 350 18.83 -17.02 -5.07
CA LYS A 350 18.80 -16.37 -3.75
C LYS A 350 19.46 -14.99 -3.82
N ARG A 351 18.82 -13.98 -3.23
CA ARG A 351 19.36 -12.62 -3.08
C ARG A 351 19.32 -12.19 -1.63
N SER A 352 20.50 -11.98 -1.07
CA SER A 352 20.71 -11.50 0.30
C SER A 352 21.11 -10.03 0.26
N PHE A 353 20.67 -9.29 1.27
CA PHE A 353 20.98 -7.89 1.46
C PHE A 353 21.28 -7.64 2.95
N PRO A 354 22.29 -6.80 3.28
CA PRO A 354 22.73 -6.59 4.66
C PRO A 354 21.60 -6.20 5.61
N PHE A 355 20.70 -5.32 5.21
CA PHE A 355 19.63 -4.85 6.09
C PHE A 355 18.29 -5.57 5.87
N ALA A 356 17.89 -5.85 4.62
CA ALA A 356 16.66 -6.58 4.36
C ALA A 356 16.66 -8.00 4.97
N ASP A 357 17.85 -8.67 5.04
CA ASP A 357 17.99 -9.95 5.74
C ASP A 357 17.79 -9.79 7.26
N GLN A 358 18.19 -8.65 7.85
CA GLN A 358 17.90 -8.37 9.25
C GLN A 358 16.39 -8.19 9.47
N ILE A 359 15.70 -7.46 8.59
CA ILE A 359 14.22 -7.36 8.64
C ILE A 359 13.60 -8.75 8.61
N TYR A 360 14.05 -9.64 7.71
CA TYR A 360 13.54 -11.00 7.60
C TYR A 360 13.77 -11.84 8.86
N HIS A 361 14.99 -11.80 9.42
CA HIS A 361 15.37 -12.66 10.53
C HIS A 361 15.01 -12.10 11.92
N ARG A 362 14.96 -10.78 12.09
CA ARG A 362 14.82 -10.12 13.39
C ARG A 362 13.57 -9.25 13.50
N GLY A 363 12.91 -8.97 12.36
CA GLY A 363 11.77 -8.07 12.30
C GLY A 363 10.48 -8.70 12.82
N PHE A 364 9.70 -7.91 13.53
CA PHE A 364 8.32 -8.20 13.93
C PHE A 364 7.58 -6.88 14.13
N PHE A 365 6.28 -6.92 14.31
CA PHE A 365 5.52 -5.71 14.60
C PHE A 365 4.41 -5.90 15.63
N LEU A 366 4.04 -4.79 16.25
CA LEU A 366 3.07 -4.65 17.31
C LEU A 366 1.77 -4.06 16.78
N PRO A 367 0.63 -4.32 17.45
CA PRO A 367 -0.66 -3.73 17.09
C PRO A 367 -0.61 -2.20 17.05
N ASN A 368 -1.24 -1.59 16.06
CA ASN A 368 -1.49 -0.16 16.02
C ASN A 368 -2.84 0.14 15.35
N HIS A 369 -3.95 -0.15 16.04
CA HIS A 369 -5.30 0.16 15.59
C HIS A 369 -5.95 1.26 16.46
N PRO A 370 -7.00 1.94 15.96
CA PRO A 370 -7.59 3.08 16.67
C PRO A 370 -8.20 2.78 18.02
N SER A 371 -8.57 1.52 18.29
CA SER A 371 -9.18 1.10 19.58
C SER A 371 -8.19 1.02 20.73
N LEU A 372 -6.87 0.98 20.46
CA LEU A 372 -5.84 0.94 21.51
C LEU A 372 -5.83 2.23 22.31
N LYS A 373 -5.76 2.07 23.64
CA LYS A 373 -5.58 3.18 24.58
C LYS A 373 -4.10 3.38 24.90
N PRO A 374 -3.69 4.53 25.42
CA PRO A 374 -2.30 4.75 25.83
C PRO A 374 -1.78 3.70 26.82
N GLU A 375 -2.64 3.24 27.75
CA GLU A 375 -2.31 2.22 28.75
C GLU A 375 -2.05 0.84 28.10
N ASP A 376 -2.75 0.52 27.00
CA ASP A 376 -2.54 -0.71 26.25
C ASP A 376 -1.18 -0.70 25.58
N ILE A 377 -0.79 0.44 24.99
CA ILE A 377 0.51 0.63 24.33
C ILE A 377 1.65 0.58 25.35
N GLU A 378 1.48 1.20 26.51
CA GLU A 378 2.43 1.12 27.61
C GLU A 378 2.61 -0.34 28.06
N PHE A 379 1.53 -1.07 28.29
CA PHE A 379 1.57 -2.49 28.66
C PHE A 379 2.28 -3.34 27.60
N ILE A 380 1.91 -3.20 26.33
CA ILE A 380 2.55 -3.94 25.23
C ILE A 380 4.05 -3.62 25.17
N SER A 381 4.42 -2.36 25.36
CA SER A 381 5.83 -1.93 25.36
C SER A 381 6.60 -2.50 26.54
N GLN A 382 5.99 -2.58 27.73
CA GLN A 382 6.60 -3.18 28.93
C GLN A 382 6.89 -4.65 28.73
N VAL A 383 5.95 -5.42 28.16
CA VAL A 383 6.17 -6.85 27.84
C VAL A 383 7.39 -7.05 26.94
N VAL A 384 7.58 -6.17 25.96
CA VAL A 384 8.77 -6.21 25.08
C VAL A 384 10.04 -5.87 25.86
N LEU A 385 10.02 -4.85 26.71
CA LEU A 385 11.19 -4.37 27.48
C LEU A 385 11.65 -5.34 28.56
N GLU A 386 10.74 -6.06 29.22
CA GLU A 386 11.05 -7.05 30.25
C GLU A 386 11.93 -8.18 29.73
N VAL A 387 11.72 -8.63 28.48
CA VAL A 387 12.56 -9.65 27.83
C VAL A 387 14.00 -9.14 27.64
N VAL A 388 14.16 -7.84 27.31
CA VAL A 388 15.50 -7.23 27.17
C VAL A 388 16.25 -7.20 28.50
N CYS A 389 15.56 -6.88 29.59
CA CYS A 389 16.17 -6.81 30.92
C CYS A 389 16.58 -8.19 31.44
N ALA A 390 15.76 -9.23 31.18
CA ALA A 390 16.02 -10.60 31.61
C ALA A 390 17.24 -11.26 30.91
N GLN A 391 17.60 -10.80 29.71
CA GLN A 391 18.77 -11.34 28.98
C GLN A 391 20.10 -10.65 29.38
N LYS A 392 20.05 -9.52 30.07
CA LYS A 392 21.24 -8.77 30.54
C LYS A 392 21.64 -9.10 31.97
N SER A 393 20.81 -9.87 32.69
CA SER A 393 21.06 -10.42 34.03
C SER A 393 21.51 -11.88 33.95
#